data_08d4d02efc9c1641b9d04dd3e58afd15
#
_entry.id   08d4d02efc9c1641b9d04dd3e58afd15
#
_cell.length_a   1.000
_cell.length_b   1.000
_cell.length_c   1.000
_cell.angle_alpha   90.00
_cell.angle_beta   90.00
_cell.angle_gamma   90.00
#
_symmetry.space_group_name_H-M   'P 1'
#
loop_
_entity.id
_entity.type
_entity.pdbx_description
1 polymer ?
#
loop_
_entity_poly.entity_id
_entity_poly.type
_entity_poly.pdbx_seq_one_letter_code
_entity_poly.pdbx_strand_id
1 'polypeptide(L)'
;RIAPYLTEPHAIAYWSALHHYGYTEQIPTTTFVATTAQRGSTVLEIEELGLTYRFVVLAARKFFGLRSIWIEGEEITITDQAKTVVDCFDRPEYCGGIVEAAKGLHEALTEGHVSPPQLTEYVTRMGNRTIFKRMGYLVELMALPVGQELQRWRQDLSAGYGLLDPLASDDGPYDSRWQLRLNRSPADLKDWMVH
;
A
#
# COMPACT_ATOMS: atom_id res chain seq x y z
N ARG A 1 20.07 -16.04 2.63
CA ARG A 1 20.11 -15.27 3.88
C ARG A 1 19.96 -13.80 3.57
N ILE A 2 18.86 -13.18 4.01
CA ILE A 2 18.48 -11.79 3.73
C ILE A 2 18.99 -10.86 4.84
N ALA A 3 18.96 -11.32 6.09
CA ALA A 3 19.22 -10.53 7.29
C ALA A 3 20.54 -9.72 7.31
N PRO A 4 21.68 -10.21 6.79
CA PRO A 4 22.95 -9.47 6.89
C PRO A 4 23.00 -8.15 6.11
N TYR A 5 22.06 -7.97 5.15
CA TYR A 5 22.03 -6.81 4.25
C TYR A 5 21.04 -5.73 4.68
N LEU A 6 20.22 -6.01 5.71
CA LEU A 6 19.19 -5.10 6.17
C LEU A 6 19.69 -4.26 7.35
N THR A 7 19.59 -2.96 7.22
CA THR A 7 19.95 -1.99 8.29
C THR A 7 18.76 -1.80 9.20
N GLU A 8 18.96 -1.93 10.52
CA GLU A 8 17.92 -1.70 11.52
C GLU A 8 17.60 -0.19 11.71
N PRO A 9 16.35 0.17 11.96
CA PRO A 9 15.16 -0.69 11.92
C PRO A 9 14.69 -0.91 10.48
N HIS A 10 14.14 -2.09 10.19
CA HIS A 10 13.60 -2.40 8.86
C HIS A 10 12.38 -3.30 8.92
N ALA A 11 11.57 -3.27 7.87
CA ALA A 11 10.47 -4.20 7.64
C ALA A 11 10.28 -4.45 6.14
N ILE A 12 10.03 -5.68 5.75
CA ILE A 12 9.51 -5.98 4.41
C ILE A 12 8.16 -5.28 4.26
N ALA A 13 7.94 -4.59 3.15
CA ALA A 13 6.79 -3.72 2.96
C ALA A 13 6.33 -3.67 1.50
N TYR A 14 5.28 -2.89 1.22
CA TYR A 14 4.78 -2.58 -0.12
C TYR A 14 4.51 -3.82 -0.96
N TRP A 15 5.01 -3.86 -2.20
CA TRP A 15 4.76 -4.96 -3.13
C TRP A 15 5.24 -6.32 -2.60
N SER A 16 6.39 -6.34 -1.92
CA SER A 16 6.91 -7.56 -1.31
C SER A 16 6.00 -8.10 -0.20
N ALA A 17 5.42 -7.21 0.61
CA ALA A 17 4.44 -7.60 1.62
C ALA A 17 3.09 -8.01 0.99
N LEU A 18 2.61 -7.31 -0.04
CA LEU A 18 1.43 -7.73 -0.81
C LEU A 18 1.60 -9.16 -1.36
N HIS A 19 2.76 -9.45 -1.94
CA HIS A 19 3.07 -10.78 -2.46
C HIS A 19 3.09 -11.84 -1.35
N HIS A 20 3.71 -11.52 -0.21
CA HIS A 20 3.75 -12.43 0.95
C HIS A 20 2.35 -12.82 1.44
N TYR A 21 1.41 -11.86 1.46
CA TYR A 21 0.03 -12.12 1.90
C TYR A 21 -0.87 -12.70 0.80
N GLY A 22 -0.35 -12.91 -0.42
CA GLY A 22 -1.14 -13.40 -1.54
C GLY A 22 -2.13 -12.37 -2.10
N TYR A 23 -1.89 -11.08 -1.88
CA TYR A 23 -2.75 -9.98 -2.35
C TYR A 23 -2.40 -9.50 -3.76
N THR A 24 -1.42 -10.10 -4.40
CA THR A 24 -1.04 -9.87 -5.79
C THR A 24 -0.59 -11.19 -6.42
N GLU A 25 -0.91 -11.38 -7.68
CA GLU A 25 -0.42 -12.52 -8.47
C GLU A 25 0.97 -12.26 -9.04
N GLN A 26 1.42 -11.01 -9.03
CA GLN A 26 2.72 -10.62 -9.56
C GLN A 26 3.83 -10.92 -8.54
N ILE A 27 4.94 -11.44 -9.05
CA ILE A 27 6.14 -11.69 -8.24
C ILE A 27 7.09 -10.52 -8.46
N PRO A 28 7.29 -9.64 -7.46
CA PRO A 28 8.22 -8.54 -7.61
C PRO A 28 9.66 -9.06 -7.70
N THR A 29 10.42 -8.55 -8.69
CA THR A 29 11.84 -8.84 -8.84
C THR A 29 12.71 -8.07 -7.86
N THR A 30 12.14 -7.07 -7.21
CA THR A 30 12.78 -6.21 -6.21
C THR A 30 12.12 -6.44 -4.86
N THR A 31 12.90 -6.61 -3.82
CA THR A 31 12.41 -6.66 -2.44
C THR A 31 12.31 -5.25 -1.88
N PHE A 32 11.10 -4.84 -1.50
CA PHE A 32 10.82 -3.54 -0.90
C PHE A 32 10.96 -3.60 0.62
N VAL A 33 11.74 -2.68 1.17
CA VAL A 33 12.06 -2.60 2.60
C VAL A 33 11.79 -1.20 3.11
N ALA A 34 10.91 -1.07 4.09
CA ALA A 34 10.71 0.18 4.83
C ALA A 34 11.75 0.30 5.95
N THR A 35 12.27 1.51 6.16
CA THR A 35 13.23 1.82 7.23
C THR A 35 13.08 3.27 7.67
N THR A 36 13.49 3.60 8.89
CA THR A 36 13.67 4.99 9.34
C THR A 36 15.13 5.42 9.28
N ALA A 37 16.06 4.50 9.02
CA ALA A 37 17.48 4.80 8.93
C ALA A 37 17.79 5.56 7.63
N GLN A 38 18.54 6.66 7.75
CA GLN A 38 19.04 7.40 6.60
C GLN A 38 20.05 6.54 5.84
N ARG A 39 19.99 6.59 4.52
CA ARG A 39 20.84 5.78 3.63
C ARG A 39 21.43 6.66 2.52
N GLY A 40 22.68 6.41 2.22
CA GLY A 40 23.35 7.05 1.05
C GLY A 40 22.81 6.53 -0.29
N SER A 41 22.38 5.26 -0.34
CA SER A 41 21.70 4.66 -1.49
C SER A 41 20.39 3.99 -1.03
N THR A 42 19.33 4.18 -1.81
CA THR A 42 18.04 3.51 -1.62
C THR A 42 17.91 2.21 -2.40
N VAL A 43 18.87 1.88 -3.23
CA VAL A 43 18.92 0.61 -3.98
C VAL A 43 20.18 -0.14 -3.58
N LEU A 44 20.03 -1.42 -3.31
CA LEU A 44 21.11 -2.37 -3.08
C LEU A 44 20.92 -3.54 -4.04
N GLU A 45 21.89 -3.73 -4.91
CA GLU A 45 21.97 -4.88 -5.81
C GLU A 45 23.05 -5.84 -5.31
N ILE A 46 22.71 -7.13 -5.23
CA ILE A 46 23.62 -8.21 -4.88
C ILE A 46 23.71 -9.09 -6.12
N GLU A 47 24.65 -8.73 -7.03
CA GLU A 47 24.80 -9.34 -8.35
C GLU A 47 25.01 -10.86 -8.27
N GLU A 48 25.82 -11.31 -7.32
CA GLU A 48 26.13 -12.73 -7.11
C GLU A 48 24.90 -13.59 -6.80
N LEU A 49 23.85 -12.97 -6.24
CA LEU A 49 22.60 -13.63 -5.87
C LEU A 49 21.43 -13.25 -6.79
N GLY A 50 21.64 -12.30 -7.69
CA GLY A 50 20.56 -11.75 -8.53
C GLY A 50 19.46 -11.06 -7.72
N LEU A 51 19.79 -10.50 -6.55
CA LEU A 51 18.82 -9.88 -5.65
C LEU A 51 18.93 -8.36 -5.69
N THR A 52 17.78 -7.71 -5.76
CA THR A 52 17.67 -6.24 -5.68
C THR A 52 16.78 -5.86 -4.50
N TYR A 53 17.26 -4.94 -3.67
CA TYR A 53 16.50 -4.35 -2.57
C TYR A 53 16.26 -2.88 -2.84
N ARG A 54 15.01 -2.46 -2.62
CA ARG A 54 14.62 -1.05 -2.63
C ARG A 54 14.24 -0.62 -1.23
N PHE A 55 15.04 0.28 -0.65
CA PHE A 55 14.78 0.85 0.66
C PHE A 55 13.92 2.10 0.53
N VAL A 56 12.85 2.15 1.31
CA VAL A 56 11.98 3.33 1.42
C VAL A 56 12.19 3.92 2.80
N VAL A 57 12.80 5.11 2.86
CA VAL A 57 13.06 5.80 4.11
C VAL A 57 11.79 6.53 4.53
N LEU A 58 11.25 6.18 5.69
CA LEU A 58 10.02 6.71 6.24
C LEU A 58 10.27 7.65 7.41
N ALA A 59 9.40 8.66 7.57
CA ALA A 59 9.29 9.38 8.82
C ALA A 59 8.90 8.40 9.95
N ALA A 60 9.42 8.61 11.16
CA ALA A 60 9.20 7.71 12.29
C ALA A 60 7.71 7.44 12.56
N ARG A 61 6.84 8.44 12.40
CA ARG A 61 5.38 8.30 12.57
C ARG A 61 4.73 7.30 11.60
N LYS A 62 5.36 7.04 10.45
CA LYS A 62 4.87 6.09 9.43
C LYS A 62 5.41 4.68 9.60
N PHE A 63 6.34 4.46 10.53
CA PHE A 63 6.97 3.17 10.78
C PHE A 63 6.29 2.46 11.96
N PHE A 64 5.21 1.75 11.67
CA PHE A 64 4.39 1.01 12.64
C PHE A 64 3.61 -0.10 11.93
N GLY A 65 2.78 -0.85 12.65
CA GLY A 65 2.00 -1.95 12.08
C GLY A 65 2.91 -3.07 11.62
N LEU A 66 3.85 -3.49 12.49
CA LEU A 66 4.87 -4.47 12.19
C LEU A 66 4.56 -5.78 12.89
N ARG A 67 4.98 -6.88 12.27
CA ARG A 67 4.91 -8.22 12.85
C ARG A 67 6.13 -9.03 12.46
N SER A 68 6.48 -10.02 13.29
CA SER A 68 7.49 -11.02 12.96
C SER A 68 6.88 -12.19 12.21
N ILE A 69 7.60 -12.66 11.21
CA ILE A 69 7.33 -13.91 10.49
C ILE A 69 8.60 -14.73 10.39
N TRP A 70 8.45 -16.03 10.15
CA TRP A 70 9.58 -16.94 9.93
C TRP A 70 9.63 -17.38 8.48
N ILE A 71 10.75 -17.13 7.82
CA ILE A 71 11.01 -17.55 6.44
C ILE A 71 12.34 -18.32 6.46
N GLU A 72 12.31 -19.58 6.03
CA GLU A 72 13.50 -20.45 5.95
C GLU A 72 14.32 -20.53 7.25
N GLY A 73 13.62 -20.43 8.40
CA GLY A 73 14.25 -20.50 9.72
C GLY A 73 14.85 -19.18 10.22
N GLU A 74 14.67 -18.09 9.49
CA GLU A 74 15.05 -16.75 9.91
C GLU A 74 13.82 -15.93 10.32
N GLU A 75 13.91 -15.19 11.42
CA GLU A 75 12.88 -14.25 11.85
C GLU A 75 13.02 -12.95 11.04
N ILE A 76 11.92 -12.53 10.41
CA ILE A 76 11.88 -11.36 9.55
C ILE A 76 10.73 -10.45 10.01
N THR A 77 11.00 -9.15 10.07
CA THR A 77 9.97 -8.15 10.31
C THR A 77 9.29 -7.76 8.99
N ILE A 78 7.96 -7.74 9.00
CA ILE A 78 7.11 -7.36 7.86
C ILE A 78 6.01 -6.42 8.33
N THR A 79 5.52 -5.54 7.46
CA THR A 79 4.28 -4.79 7.73
C THR A 79 3.10 -5.75 7.82
N ASP A 80 2.17 -5.53 8.77
CA ASP A 80 0.94 -6.32 8.83
C ASP A 80 0.02 -6.04 7.62
N GLN A 81 -1.06 -6.80 7.48
CA GLN A 81 -1.93 -6.69 6.31
C GLN A 81 -2.55 -5.30 6.16
N ALA A 82 -3.03 -4.71 7.24
CA ALA A 82 -3.62 -3.36 7.21
C ALA A 82 -2.58 -2.30 6.83
N LYS A 83 -1.39 -2.36 7.45
CA LYS A 83 -0.28 -1.45 7.12
C LYS A 83 0.19 -1.60 5.69
N THR A 84 0.30 -2.83 5.20
CA THR A 84 0.67 -3.13 3.82
C THR A 84 -0.29 -2.48 2.83
N VAL A 85 -1.61 -2.62 3.05
CA VAL A 85 -2.63 -1.99 2.20
C VAL A 85 -2.52 -0.46 2.26
N VAL A 86 -2.46 0.12 3.46
CA VAL A 86 -2.39 1.58 3.63
C VAL A 86 -1.13 2.16 2.99
N ASP A 87 0.02 1.51 3.14
CA ASP A 87 1.29 1.93 2.53
C ASP A 87 1.21 1.95 0.99
N CYS A 88 0.51 0.99 0.39
CA CYS A 88 0.33 0.94 -1.06
C CYS A 88 -0.53 2.10 -1.59
N PHE A 89 -1.43 2.65 -0.78
CA PHE A 89 -2.18 3.86 -1.13
C PHE A 89 -1.42 5.15 -0.84
N ASP A 90 -0.48 5.12 0.11
CA ASP A 90 0.43 6.25 0.36
C ASP A 90 1.46 6.38 -0.78
N ARG A 91 2.03 5.26 -1.22
CA ARG A 91 3.11 5.19 -2.21
C ARG A 91 2.86 4.08 -3.25
N PRO A 92 1.87 4.26 -4.17
CA PRO A 92 1.51 3.23 -5.15
C PRO A 92 2.68 2.80 -6.06
N GLU A 93 3.66 3.68 -6.29
CA GLU A 93 4.86 3.38 -7.06
C GLU A 93 5.70 2.22 -6.50
N TYR A 94 5.55 1.90 -5.21
CA TYR A 94 6.27 0.80 -4.56
C TYR A 94 5.46 -0.49 -4.45
N CYS A 95 4.25 -0.52 -4.99
CA CYS A 95 3.41 -1.71 -4.97
C CYS A 95 2.88 -2.14 -6.36
N GLY A 96 3.49 -1.64 -7.43
CA GLY A 96 3.04 -1.94 -8.79
C GLY A 96 1.91 -1.06 -9.29
N GLY A 97 1.57 0.02 -8.57
CA GLY A 97 0.57 1.01 -8.96
C GLY A 97 -0.78 0.86 -8.27
N ILE A 98 -1.72 1.74 -8.63
CA ILE A 98 -3.02 1.85 -7.97
C ILE A 98 -3.91 0.60 -8.17
N VAL A 99 -3.76 -0.11 -9.27
CA VAL A 99 -4.51 -1.35 -9.54
C VAL A 99 -4.10 -2.44 -8.57
N GLU A 100 -2.81 -2.62 -8.34
CA GLU A 100 -2.31 -3.59 -7.34
C GLU A 100 -2.72 -3.20 -5.92
N ALA A 101 -2.71 -1.91 -5.59
CA ALA A 101 -3.24 -1.41 -4.31
C ALA A 101 -4.74 -1.72 -4.14
N ALA A 102 -5.53 -1.54 -5.22
CA ALA A 102 -6.96 -1.88 -5.23
C ALA A 102 -7.21 -3.38 -5.02
N LYS A 103 -6.42 -4.25 -5.66
CA LYS A 103 -6.48 -5.71 -5.44
C LYS A 103 -6.18 -6.04 -3.98
N GLY A 104 -5.12 -5.48 -3.41
CA GLY A 104 -4.76 -5.69 -2.02
C GLY A 104 -5.86 -5.28 -1.04
N LEU A 105 -6.50 -4.14 -1.28
CA LEU A 105 -7.64 -3.68 -0.47
C LEU A 105 -8.83 -4.63 -0.60
N HIS A 106 -9.17 -5.05 -1.81
CA HIS A 106 -10.26 -5.99 -2.06
C HIS A 106 -10.02 -7.31 -1.31
N GLU A 107 -8.88 -7.96 -1.52
CA GLU A 107 -8.56 -9.24 -0.90
C GLU A 107 -8.54 -9.14 0.64
N ALA A 108 -7.89 -8.11 1.18
CA ALA A 108 -7.79 -7.93 2.63
C ALA A 108 -9.17 -7.76 3.31
N LEU A 109 -10.10 -7.04 2.66
CA LEU A 109 -11.45 -6.83 3.19
C LEU A 109 -12.37 -8.02 2.96
N THR A 110 -12.35 -8.63 1.78
CA THR A 110 -13.25 -9.75 1.45
C THR A 110 -12.89 -11.03 2.18
N GLU A 111 -11.61 -11.27 2.42
CA GLU A 111 -11.13 -12.40 3.22
C GLU A 111 -11.21 -12.16 4.74
N GLY A 112 -11.57 -10.95 5.16
CA GLY A 112 -11.72 -10.60 6.58
C GLY A 112 -10.40 -10.49 7.35
N HIS A 113 -9.27 -10.34 6.65
CA HIS A 113 -7.96 -10.19 7.27
C HIS A 113 -7.75 -8.81 7.89
N VAL A 114 -8.47 -7.81 7.40
CA VAL A 114 -8.38 -6.41 7.82
C VAL A 114 -9.78 -5.88 8.10
N SER A 115 -9.96 -5.22 9.22
CA SER A 115 -11.22 -4.55 9.55
C SER A 115 -11.22 -3.09 9.06
N PRO A 116 -12.38 -2.56 8.63
CA PRO A 116 -12.48 -1.16 8.25
C PRO A 116 -12.04 -0.16 9.34
N PRO A 117 -12.38 -0.35 10.63
CA PRO A 117 -11.86 0.52 11.69
C PRO A 117 -10.34 0.53 11.82
N GLN A 118 -9.68 -0.60 11.58
CA GLN A 118 -8.22 -0.69 11.59
C GLN A 118 -7.60 0.13 10.45
N LEU A 119 -8.20 0.10 9.26
CA LEU A 119 -7.78 0.96 8.15
C LEU A 119 -7.90 2.44 8.52
N THR A 120 -9.01 2.84 9.12
CA THR A 120 -9.23 4.22 9.59
C THR A 120 -8.15 4.66 10.58
N GLU A 121 -7.86 3.84 11.58
CA GLU A 121 -6.82 4.09 12.57
C GLU A 121 -5.44 4.27 11.90
N TYR A 122 -5.08 3.36 11.01
CA TYR A 122 -3.78 3.36 10.35
C TYR A 122 -3.59 4.54 9.42
N VAL A 123 -4.60 4.90 8.62
CA VAL A 123 -4.55 6.10 7.76
C VAL A 123 -4.43 7.37 8.60
N THR A 124 -5.17 7.46 9.70
CA THR A 124 -5.09 8.60 10.63
C THR A 124 -3.67 8.71 11.19
N ARG A 125 -3.08 7.61 11.62
CA ARG A 125 -1.71 7.57 12.15
C ARG A 125 -0.65 7.90 11.10
N MET A 126 -0.86 7.52 9.84
CA MET A 126 0.01 7.87 8.72
C MET A 126 0.09 9.38 8.48
N GLY A 127 -0.98 10.12 8.78
CA GLY A 127 -1.06 11.56 8.58
C GLY A 127 -1.17 11.97 7.09
N ASN A 128 -1.60 11.06 6.22
CA ASN A 128 -1.88 11.35 4.81
C ASN A 128 -3.33 11.00 4.47
N ARG A 129 -4.23 12.00 4.60
CA ARG A 129 -5.67 11.82 4.38
C ARG A 129 -6.08 11.69 2.92
N THR A 130 -5.16 11.87 1.97
CA THR A 130 -5.39 11.54 0.56
C THR A 130 -5.62 10.03 0.38
N ILE A 131 -5.11 9.21 1.28
CA ILE A 131 -5.37 7.77 1.31
C ILE A 131 -6.87 7.49 1.43
N PHE A 132 -7.61 8.22 2.28
CA PHE A 132 -9.07 8.08 2.40
C PHE A 132 -9.80 8.36 1.09
N LYS A 133 -9.33 9.33 0.32
CA LYS A 133 -9.94 9.65 -0.99
C LYS A 133 -9.84 8.46 -1.95
N ARG A 134 -8.64 7.91 -2.09
CA ARG A 134 -8.37 6.78 -2.99
C ARG A 134 -9.09 5.52 -2.54
N MET A 135 -8.93 5.16 -1.27
CA MET A 135 -9.60 3.98 -0.70
C MET A 135 -11.11 4.09 -0.76
N GLY A 136 -11.67 5.24 -0.39
CA GLY A 136 -13.11 5.45 -0.39
C GLY A 136 -13.72 5.36 -1.78
N TYR A 137 -13.10 5.95 -2.77
CA TYR A 137 -13.52 5.83 -4.16
C TYR A 137 -13.52 4.36 -4.62
N LEU A 138 -12.44 3.64 -4.36
CA LEU A 138 -12.30 2.24 -4.76
C LEU A 138 -13.26 1.31 -4.02
N VAL A 139 -13.50 1.55 -2.74
CA VAL A 139 -14.47 0.80 -1.95
C VAL A 139 -15.89 0.93 -2.52
N GLU A 140 -16.29 2.13 -2.92
CA GLU A 140 -17.59 2.32 -3.57
C GLU A 140 -17.61 1.68 -4.98
N LEU A 141 -16.55 1.87 -5.77
CA LEU A 141 -16.44 1.30 -7.09
C LEU A 141 -16.53 -0.25 -7.10
N MET A 142 -15.90 -0.88 -6.12
CA MET A 142 -15.87 -2.34 -5.98
C MET A 142 -16.95 -2.89 -5.04
N ALA A 143 -17.82 -2.03 -4.49
CA ALA A 143 -18.87 -2.38 -3.53
C ALA A 143 -18.36 -3.17 -2.31
N LEU A 144 -17.23 -2.77 -1.73
CA LEU A 144 -16.63 -3.44 -0.58
C LEU A 144 -17.33 -3.07 0.74
N PRO A 145 -17.43 -4.01 1.70
CA PRO A 145 -18.20 -3.82 2.93
C PRO A 145 -17.37 -3.08 4.00
N VAL A 146 -17.42 -1.76 4.03
CA VAL A 146 -16.73 -0.94 5.04
C VAL A 146 -17.68 -0.27 6.05
N GLY A 147 -18.99 -0.41 5.85
CA GLY A 147 -19.99 0.08 6.80
C GLY A 147 -19.87 1.57 7.09
N GLN A 148 -19.95 1.92 8.38
CA GLN A 148 -19.94 3.32 8.83
C GLN A 148 -18.59 4.04 8.59
N GLU A 149 -17.51 3.30 8.40
CA GLU A 149 -16.19 3.88 8.16
C GLU A 149 -16.15 4.70 6.86
N LEU A 150 -16.95 4.34 5.86
CA LEU A 150 -17.05 5.10 4.62
C LEU A 150 -17.43 6.56 4.86
N GLN A 151 -18.40 6.79 5.76
CA GLN A 151 -18.81 8.14 6.11
C GLN A 151 -17.75 8.89 6.91
N ARG A 152 -17.05 8.20 7.82
CA ARG A 152 -15.93 8.77 8.57
C ARG A 152 -14.82 9.23 7.62
N TRP A 153 -14.45 8.39 6.65
CA TRP A 153 -13.44 8.75 5.66
C TRP A 153 -13.83 10.00 4.86
N ARG A 154 -15.11 10.10 4.46
CA ARG A 154 -15.61 11.29 3.75
C ARG A 154 -15.59 12.57 4.58
N GLN A 155 -15.74 12.47 5.87
CA GLN A 155 -15.70 13.63 6.79
C GLN A 155 -14.28 14.10 7.07
N ASP A 156 -13.28 13.26 6.84
CA ASP A 156 -11.88 13.52 7.17
C ASP A 156 -10.97 13.63 5.93
N LEU A 157 -11.51 14.09 4.82
CA LEU A 157 -10.73 14.30 3.60
C LEU A 157 -9.79 15.50 3.74
N SER A 158 -8.59 15.38 3.16
CA SER A 158 -7.68 16.52 2.99
C SER A 158 -8.28 17.54 2.01
N ALA A 159 -7.93 18.82 2.17
CA ALA A 159 -8.38 19.86 1.25
C ALA A 159 -7.84 19.67 -0.18
N GLY A 160 -8.60 20.16 -1.16
CA GLY A 160 -8.22 20.15 -2.57
C GLY A 160 -8.42 18.80 -3.26
N TYR A 161 -8.23 18.79 -4.57
CA TYR A 161 -8.32 17.58 -5.39
C TYR A 161 -6.96 16.86 -5.44
N GLY A 162 -6.97 15.55 -5.26
CA GLY A 162 -5.81 14.68 -5.45
C GLY A 162 -5.95 13.83 -6.72
N LEU A 163 -4.85 13.24 -7.18
CA LEU A 163 -4.89 12.24 -8.25
C LEU A 163 -5.32 10.88 -7.69
N LEU A 164 -6.19 10.17 -8.39
CA LEU A 164 -6.50 8.77 -8.08
C LEU A 164 -5.26 7.90 -8.27
N ASP A 165 -4.61 8.04 -9.42
CA ASP A 165 -3.34 7.37 -9.72
C ASP A 165 -2.22 8.42 -9.82
N PRO A 166 -1.33 8.51 -8.81
CA PRO A 166 -0.23 9.46 -8.86
C PRO A 166 0.83 9.16 -9.94
N LEU A 167 0.76 7.99 -10.59
CA LEU A 167 1.69 7.55 -11.63
C LEU A 167 1.15 7.83 -13.04
N ALA A 168 -0.12 8.19 -13.18
CA ALA A 168 -0.73 8.53 -14.45
C ALA A 168 -0.74 10.03 -14.69
N SER A 169 -0.99 10.43 -15.94
CA SER A 169 -1.13 11.84 -16.32
C SER A 169 -2.28 12.53 -15.57
N ASP A 170 -2.16 13.84 -15.35
CA ASP A 170 -3.20 14.65 -14.69
C ASP A 170 -4.29 15.01 -15.70
N ASP A 171 -5.12 14.04 -16.06
CA ASP A 171 -6.26 14.18 -16.95
C ASP A 171 -7.50 13.43 -16.38
N GLY A 172 -8.61 13.42 -17.13
CA GLY A 172 -9.84 12.78 -16.70
C GLY A 172 -10.78 13.69 -15.90
N PRO A 173 -11.97 13.21 -15.54
CA PRO A 173 -12.98 13.99 -14.84
C PRO A 173 -12.64 14.21 -13.36
N TYR A 174 -13.25 15.26 -12.78
CA TYR A 174 -13.22 15.48 -11.34
C TYR A 174 -14.37 14.75 -10.64
N ASP A 175 -14.06 14.06 -9.55
CA ASP A 175 -15.04 13.51 -8.63
C ASP A 175 -15.10 14.37 -7.36
N SER A 176 -16.21 15.11 -7.19
CA SER A 176 -16.41 15.98 -6.03
C SER A 176 -16.68 15.20 -4.74
N ARG A 177 -17.19 13.98 -4.84
CA ARG A 177 -17.54 13.14 -3.69
C ARG A 177 -16.29 12.74 -2.88
N TRP A 178 -15.23 12.35 -3.58
CA TRP A 178 -13.95 11.96 -2.96
C TRP A 178 -12.85 12.99 -3.19
N GLN A 179 -13.15 14.11 -3.87
CA GLN A 179 -12.18 15.16 -4.22
C GLN A 179 -10.96 14.57 -4.95
N LEU A 180 -11.22 13.79 -5.98
CA LEU A 180 -10.21 13.17 -6.84
C LEU A 180 -10.30 13.61 -8.28
N ARG A 181 -9.16 13.65 -8.95
CA ARG A 181 -9.05 13.59 -10.40
C ARG A 181 -9.04 12.12 -10.80
N LEU A 182 -10.05 11.68 -11.57
CA LEU A 182 -10.18 10.28 -11.99
C LEU A 182 -9.37 10.04 -13.25
N ASN A 183 -8.06 9.92 -13.10
CA ASN A 183 -7.10 9.71 -14.17
C ASN A 183 -6.83 8.24 -14.51
N ARG A 184 -7.67 7.35 -14.00
CA ARG A 184 -7.81 5.93 -14.39
C ARG A 184 -9.26 5.60 -14.59
N SER A 185 -9.58 4.84 -15.64
CA SER A 185 -10.95 4.44 -15.92
C SER A 185 -11.45 3.40 -14.90
N PRO A 186 -12.76 3.37 -14.60
CA PRO A 186 -13.34 2.30 -13.78
C PRO A 186 -13.08 0.91 -14.35
N ALA A 187 -13.03 0.76 -15.68
CA ALA A 187 -12.73 -0.51 -16.35
C ALA A 187 -11.31 -0.98 -15.98
N ASP A 188 -10.28 -0.13 -16.15
CA ASP A 188 -8.89 -0.45 -15.79
C ASP A 188 -8.74 -0.90 -14.33
N LEU A 189 -9.54 -0.31 -13.44
CA LEU A 189 -9.49 -0.60 -12.01
C LEU A 189 -10.18 -1.92 -11.62
N LYS A 190 -11.10 -2.44 -12.45
CA LYS A 190 -11.94 -3.61 -12.15
C LYS A 190 -11.76 -4.79 -13.11
N ASP A 191 -11.03 -4.67 -14.19
CA ASP A 191 -10.89 -5.74 -15.20
C ASP A 191 -10.43 -7.06 -14.59
N TRP A 192 -9.56 -7.03 -13.61
CA TRP A 192 -9.07 -8.19 -12.88
C TRP A 192 -10.15 -8.92 -12.05
N MET A 193 -11.28 -8.25 -11.72
CA MET A 193 -12.37 -8.87 -10.94
C MET A 193 -13.23 -9.83 -11.76
N VAL A 194 -13.11 -9.82 -13.09
CA VAL A 194 -13.96 -10.57 -14.04
C VAL A 194 -13.32 -11.92 -14.41
N HIS A 195 -12.13 -12.18 -13.95
CA HIS A 195 -11.35 -13.40 -14.20
C HIS A 195 -11.05 -14.09 -12.88
#